data_9ea37f515624d74e7010cb702bf513cb
#
_entry.id   9ea37f515624d74e7010cb702bf513cb
#
_cell.length_a   1.000
_cell.length_b   1.000
_cell.length_c   1.000
_cell.angle_alpha   90.00
_cell.angle_beta   90.00
_cell.angle_gamma   90.00
#
_symmetry.space_group_name_H-M   'P 1'
#
loop_
_entity.id
_entity.type
_entity.pdbx_description
1 polymer ?
#
loop_
_entity_poly.entity_id
_entity_poly.type
_entity_poly.pdbx_seq_one_letter_code
_entity_poly.pdbx_strand_id
1 'polypeptide(L)'
;MTGLPSDHFQFGLRVIEPWPALVPLVLGGAEAEWTKLAGVSAEVVAWADGKNGKAQGKVKFREKMLVTHRGLSGPAVLQASSYWRPGEALVVNFAPGAERSHPSGKNKDAAMVGHPSIEVGILESLRQPDARRDSAALRQALREVLPQRLAGHLAEIGAPQGWSNAALEACERRLHRWEFHPVGTEGFEKAEVTAGGVDTAGLQARTMEARAVPGLFFIGEAVDVTGQLGGFNFQWAWASGVAAGRAC
;
A
#
# COMPACT_ATOMS: atom_id res chain seq x y z
N MET A 1 -3.78 -31.48 8.64
CA MET A 1 -2.36 -31.56 8.23
C MET A 1 -1.58 -30.72 9.23
N THR A 2 -0.81 -31.36 10.08
CA THR A 2 -0.02 -30.73 11.14
C THR A 2 1.12 -29.96 10.47
N GLY A 3 1.09 -28.64 10.62
CA GLY A 3 2.15 -27.76 10.13
C GLY A 3 3.48 -28.13 10.74
N LEU A 4 4.47 -28.37 9.91
CA LEU A 4 5.88 -28.43 10.32
C LEU A 4 6.23 -27.10 10.99
N PRO A 5 6.99 -27.11 12.10
CA PRO A 5 7.45 -25.85 12.70
C PRO A 5 8.33 -25.10 11.69
N SER A 6 7.88 -23.88 11.35
CA SER A 6 8.42 -23.03 10.29
C SER A 6 9.79 -22.41 10.59
N ASP A 7 10.48 -22.81 11.66
CA ASP A 7 11.55 -21.99 12.22
C ASP A 7 12.98 -22.46 11.94
N HIS A 8 13.20 -23.63 11.33
CA HIS A 8 14.57 -24.13 11.15
C HIS A 8 14.78 -24.85 9.83
N PHE A 9 15.62 -24.27 9.00
CA PHE A 9 16.19 -24.94 7.84
C PHE A 9 17.35 -25.89 8.24
N GLN A 10 17.70 -26.79 7.30
CA GLN A 10 18.73 -27.81 7.45
C GLN A 10 20.10 -27.28 7.97
N PHE A 11 20.36 -25.97 7.90
CA PHE A 11 21.63 -25.33 8.28
C PHE A 11 21.55 -24.49 9.58
N GLY A 12 20.46 -24.61 10.35
CA GLY A 12 20.30 -23.82 11.57
C GLY A 12 20.02 -22.33 11.34
N LEU A 13 19.63 -21.97 10.12
CA LEU A 13 19.25 -20.61 9.75
C LEU A 13 17.73 -20.43 9.94
N ARG A 14 17.33 -19.30 10.49
CA ARG A 14 15.94 -18.89 10.55
C ARG A 14 15.48 -18.47 9.15
N VAL A 15 14.32 -18.96 8.74
CA VAL A 15 13.65 -18.52 7.52
C VAL A 15 12.32 -17.86 7.92
N ILE A 16 12.14 -16.65 7.44
CA ILE A 16 10.87 -15.93 7.50
C ILE A 16 9.97 -16.50 6.42
N GLU A 17 8.72 -16.81 6.78
CA GLU A 17 7.76 -17.42 5.85
C GLU A 17 7.63 -16.59 4.57
N PRO A 18 7.80 -17.22 3.39
CA PRO A 18 7.65 -16.53 2.12
C PRO A 18 6.23 -16.02 1.91
N TRP A 19 6.12 -14.80 1.43
CA TRP A 19 4.86 -14.08 1.24
C TRP A 19 4.86 -13.31 -0.09
N PRO A 20 3.77 -13.33 -0.88
CA PRO A 20 3.70 -12.52 -2.09
C PRO A 20 3.65 -11.03 -1.72
N ALA A 21 4.58 -10.24 -2.24
CA ALA A 21 4.69 -8.81 -2.02
C ALA A 21 4.63 -8.04 -3.34
N LEU A 22 4.33 -6.74 -3.28
CA LEU A 22 4.04 -5.93 -4.46
C LEU A 22 2.98 -6.62 -5.34
N VAL A 23 1.86 -7.00 -4.73
CA VAL A 23 0.85 -7.89 -5.29
C VAL A 23 -0.54 -7.24 -5.23
N PRO A 24 -1.41 -7.41 -6.25
CA PRO A 24 -2.78 -6.94 -6.19
C PRO A 24 -3.57 -7.59 -5.06
N LEU A 25 -4.48 -6.82 -4.46
CA LEU A 25 -5.37 -7.25 -3.39
C LEU A 25 -6.76 -7.58 -3.94
N VAL A 26 -7.33 -8.69 -3.50
CA VAL A 26 -8.63 -9.19 -3.94
C VAL A 26 -9.72 -8.66 -3.01
N LEU A 27 -10.77 -8.08 -3.60
CA LEU A 27 -11.97 -7.66 -2.88
C LEU A 27 -13.04 -8.75 -2.94
N GLY A 28 -13.79 -8.91 -1.84
CA GLY A 28 -14.85 -9.90 -1.74
C GLY A 28 -16.07 -9.37 -0.98
N GLY A 29 -17.12 -10.21 -0.87
CA GLY A 29 -18.34 -9.81 -0.19
C GLY A 29 -18.96 -8.53 -0.77
N ALA A 30 -19.36 -7.61 0.09
CA ALA A 30 -19.93 -6.32 -0.33
C ALA A 30 -18.94 -5.44 -1.09
N GLU A 31 -17.64 -5.57 -0.84
CA GLU A 31 -16.62 -4.77 -1.52
C GLU A 31 -16.34 -5.24 -2.96
N ALA A 32 -16.84 -6.41 -3.37
CA ALA A 32 -16.76 -6.86 -4.75
C ALA A 32 -17.46 -5.90 -5.75
N GLU A 33 -18.40 -5.08 -5.27
CA GLU A 33 -19.04 -4.03 -6.07
C GLU A 33 -18.03 -3.02 -6.68
N TRP A 34 -16.90 -2.80 -6.01
CA TRP A 34 -15.84 -1.94 -6.53
C TRP A 34 -15.25 -2.43 -7.85
N THR A 35 -15.28 -3.73 -8.11
CA THR A 35 -14.75 -4.31 -9.37
C THR A 35 -15.51 -3.83 -10.61
N LYS A 36 -16.72 -3.31 -10.46
CA LYS A 36 -17.48 -2.63 -11.53
C LYS A 36 -16.75 -1.38 -12.04
N LEU A 37 -15.82 -0.84 -11.26
CA LEU A 37 -14.96 0.27 -11.66
C LEU A 37 -13.68 -0.19 -12.36
N ALA A 38 -13.54 -1.45 -12.74
CA ALA A 38 -12.34 -1.96 -13.38
C ALA A 38 -11.85 -1.03 -14.52
N GLY A 39 -10.54 -0.78 -14.53
CA GLY A 39 -9.88 0.17 -15.42
C GLY A 39 -9.83 1.62 -14.90
N VAL A 40 -10.50 1.94 -13.80
CA VAL A 40 -10.42 3.28 -13.19
C VAL A 40 -9.14 3.38 -12.38
N SER A 41 -8.37 4.44 -12.61
CA SER A 41 -7.16 4.78 -11.86
C SER A 41 -7.28 6.18 -11.27
N ALA A 42 -6.82 6.36 -10.03
CA ALA A 42 -6.79 7.65 -9.33
C ALA A 42 -5.51 7.78 -8.51
N GLU A 43 -5.01 9.00 -8.35
CA GLU A 43 -3.96 9.30 -7.38
C GLU A 43 -4.55 9.22 -5.97
N VAL A 44 -3.89 8.48 -5.10
CA VAL A 44 -4.33 8.25 -3.72
C VAL A 44 -3.13 8.23 -2.78
N VAL A 45 -3.41 8.21 -1.46
CA VAL A 45 -2.43 7.72 -0.49
C VAL A 45 -2.95 6.43 0.10
N ALA A 46 -2.19 5.34 -0.01
CA ALA A 46 -2.58 4.03 0.52
C ALA A 46 -1.60 3.53 1.59
N TRP A 47 -2.12 2.81 2.58
CA TRP A 47 -1.31 2.15 3.61
C TRP A 47 -2.06 0.97 4.23
N ALA A 48 -1.33 -0.01 4.75
CA ALA A 48 -1.90 -1.07 5.58
C ALA A 48 -2.09 -0.60 7.01
N ASP A 49 -3.25 -0.89 7.60
CA ASP A 49 -3.55 -0.56 9.00
C ASP A 49 -3.41 -1.79 9.89
N GLY A 50 -2.15 -2.19 10.14
CA GLY A 50 -1.82 -3.39 10.92
C GLY A 50 -2.31 -3.32 12.36
N LYS A 51 -2.97 -4.39 12.82
CA LYS A 51 -3.48 -4.54 14.19
C LYS A 51 -2.38 -4.75 15.23
N ASN A 52 -1.19 -5.10 14.82
CA ASN A 52 -0.08 -5.43 15.70
C ASN A 52 0.76 -4.21 16.06
N GLY A 53 0.17 -3.25 16.73
CA GLY A 53 0.67 -2.16 17.58
C GLY A 53 2.18 -1.93 17.81
N LYS A 54 3.07 -2.57 17.08
CA LYS A 54 4.47 -2.16 16.98
C LYS A 54 4.52 -0.98 16.01
N ALA A 55 4.70 0.18 16.58
CA ALA A 55 4.85 1.47 15.91
C ALA A 55 6.13 1.54 15.03
N GLN A 56 6.22 0.69 14.04
CA GLN A 56 6.87 1.10 12.80
C GLN A 56 5.90 2.04 12.13
N GLY A 57 6.26 3.31 12.02
CA GLY A 57 5.38 4.35 11.48
C GLY A 57 4.72 3.85 10.21
N LYS A 58 3.39 4.01 10.12
CA LYS A 58 2.60 3.54 8.96
C LYS A 58 3.24 4.09 7.70
N VAL A 59 3.83 3.20 6.88
CA VAL A 59 4.41 3.61 5.61
C VAL A 59 3.26 3.90 4.66
N LYS A 60 3.18 5.14 4.21
CA LYS A 60 2.13 5.63 3.31
C LYS A 60 2.71 5.81 1.92
N PHE A 61 1.95 5.39 0.91
CA PHE A 61 2.37 5.46 -0.49
C PHE A 61 1.43 6.38 -1.26
N ARG A 62 1.95 7.51 -1.73
CA ARG A 62 1.24 8.46 -2.59
C ARG A 62 1.55 8.14 -4.04
N GLU A 63 0.66 7.43 -4.69
CA GLU A 63 0.80 6.95 -6.06
C GLU A 63 -0.58 6.67 -6.67
N LYS A 64 -0.62 6.15 -7.89
CA LYS A 64 -1.86 5.72 -8.52
C LYS A 64 -2.34 4.38 -7.94
N MET A 65 -3.61 4.34 -7.58
CA MET A 65 -4.38 3.12 -7.39
C MET A 65 -5.09 2.76 -8.69
N LEU A 66 -5.25 1.49 -8.97
CA LEU A 66 -6.01 0.95 -10.10
C LEU A 66 -7.05 -0.03 -9.57
N VAL A 67 -8.31 0.15 -9.97
CA VAL A 67 -9.34 -0.87 -9.76
C VAL A 67 -9.26 -1.90 -10.87
N THR A 68 -9.21 -3.18 -10.51
CA THR A 68 -9.20 -4.32 -11.44
C THR A 68 -10.52 -5.09 -11.37
N HIS A 69 -10.68 -6.08 -12.23
CA HIS A 69 -11.83 -7.00 -12.20
C HIS A 69 -11.83 -7.95 -11.00
N ARG A 70 -10.79 -7.99 -10.19
CA ARG A 70 -10.68 -8.80 -8.96
C ARG A 70 -10.54 -7.98 -7.69
N GLY A 71 -10.19 -6.70 -7.79
CA GLY A 71 -9.99 -5.85 -6.63
C GLY A 71 -9.12 -4.63 -6.93
N LEU A 72 -8.06 -4.44 -6.14
CA LEU A 72 -7.22 -3.25 -6.17
C LEU A 72 -5.79 -3.58 -6.56
N SER A 73 -5.19 -2.73 -7.37
CA SER A 73 -3.82 -2.78 -7.85
C SER A 73 -3.27 -1.36 -8.06
N GLY A 74 -2.22 -1.24 -8.83
CA GLY A 74 -1.51 0.02 -9.08
C GLY A 74 -0.44 0.31 -8.01
N PRO A 75 0.52 1.19 -8.29
CA PRO A 75 1.71 1.38 -7.48
C PRO A 75 1.43 1.62 -5.99
N ALA A 76 0.42 2.43 -5.64
CA ALA A 76 0.04 2.68 -4.25
C ALA A 76 -0.37 1.41 -3.51
N VAL A 77 -1.20 0.58 -4.16
CA VAL A 77 -1.72 -0.66 -3.56
C VAL A 77 -0.66 -1.74 -3.54
N LEU A 78 0.12 -1.90 -4.61
CA LEU A 78 1.21 -2.88 -4.66
C LEU A 78 2.23 -2.63 -3.55
N GLN A 79 2.65 -1.40 -3.34
CA GLN A 79 3.58 -1.06 -2.25
C GLN A 79 2.95 -1.29 -0.87
N ALA A 80 1.70 -0.88 -0.67
CA ALA A 80 0.99 -1.10 0.60
C ALA A 80 0.76 -2.59 0.89
N SER A 81 0.58 -3.44 -0.14
CA SER A 81 0.37 -4.89 0.01
C SER A 81 1.54 -5.61 0.66
N SER A 82 2.77 -5.10 0.51
CA SER A 82 3.96 -5.66 1.16
C SER A 82 3.88 -5.57 2.69
N TYR A 83 3.08 -4.64 3.21
CA TYR A 83 2.86 -4.40 4.63
C TYR A 83 1.51 -4.93 5.13
N TRP A 84 0.59 -5.28 4.22
CA TRP A 84 -0.73 -5.79 4.54
C TRP A 84 -0.67 -7.28 4.93
N ARG A 85 -1.55 -7.68 5.85
CA ARG A 85 -1.73 -9.10 6.22
C ARG A 85 -3.22 -9.45 6.23
N PRO A 86 -3.59 -10.73 6.04
CA PRO A 86 -4.99 -11.18 6.08
C PRO A 86 -5.71 -10.72 7.33
N GLY A 87 -6.89 -10.15 7.14
CA GLY A 87 -7.72 -9.60 8.21
C GLY A 87 -7.38 -8.18 8.64
N GLU A 88 -6.39 -7.53 8.02
CA GLU A 88 -6.09 -6.12 8.20
C GLU A 88 -6.82 -5.26 7.15
N ALA A 89 -7.04 -4.00 7.47
CA ALA A 89 -7.56 -3.05 6.50
C ALA A 89 -6.45 -2.47 5.62
N LEU A 90 -6.76 -2.32 4.31
CA LEU A 90 -6.06 -1.39 3.45
C LEU A 90 -6.78 -0.04 3.55
N VAL A 91 -6.10 0.98 3.98
CA VAL A 91 -6.66 2.33 4.08
C VAL A 91 -6.25 3.16 2.88
N VAL A 92 -7.21 3.85 2.29
CA VAL A 92 -7.01 4.70 1.12
C VAL A 92 -7.54 6.10 1.40
N ASN A 93 -6.68 7.10 1.23
CA ASN A 93 -7.07 8.50 1.14
C ASN A 93 -7.31 8.84 -0.35
N PHE A 94 -8.55 9.08 -0.72
CA PHE A 94 -8.95 9.44 -2.08
C PHE A 94 -8.71 10.90 -2.45
N ALA A 95 -8.33 11.72 -1.50
CA ALA A 95 -8.06 13.12 -1.72
C ALA A 95 -6.76 13.54 -1.04
N PRO A 96 -5.64 13.01 -1.50
CA PRO A 96 -4.35 13.50 -1.05
C PRO A 96 -4.26 14.97 -1.47
N GLY A 97 -4.32 15.90 -0.50
CA GLY A 97 -4.29 17.34 -0.73
C GLY A 97 -3.20 17.71 -1.73
N ALA A 98 -3.48 18.68 -2.59
CA ALA A 98 -2.47 19.26 -3.43
C ALA A 98 -1.43 19.93 -2.50
N GLU A 99 -0.37 19.22 -2.19
CA GLU A 99 0.82 19.87 -1.69
C GLU A 99 1.20 20.92 -2.72
N ARG A 100 1.12 22.21 -2.31
CA ARG A 100 1.78 23.24 -3.07
C ARG A 100 3.24 22.85 -3.10
N SER A 101 3.68 22.29 -4.21
CA SER A 101 5.07 22.00 -4.48
C SER A 101 5.82 23.32 -4.37
N HIS A 102 6.57 23.49 -3.27
CA HIS A 102 7.63 24.48 -3.26
C HIS A 102 8.62 24.09 -4.37
N PRO A 103 8.94 24.98 -5.30
CA PRO A 103 9.88 24.69 -6.37
C PRO A 103 11.31 24.79 -5.81
N SER A 104 11.73 23.81 -5.04
CA SER A 104 13.15 23.66 -4.71
C SER A 104 13.45 22.25 -4.21
N GLY A 105 14.15 21.49 -5.01
CA GLY A 105 14.90 20.35 -4.52
C GLY A 105 14.54 19.01 -5.16
N LYS A 106 15.40 18.60 -6.05
CA LYS A 106 15.57 17.27 -6.60
C LYS A 106 15.69 16.23 -5.47
N ASN A 107 14.59 15.59 -5.08
CA ASN A 107 14.62 14.26 -4.47
C ASN A 107 13.20 13.66 -4.53
N LYS A 108 13.01 12.74 -5.48
CA LYS A 108 11.75 12.03 -5.70
C LYS A 108 11.58 10.79 -4.81
N ASP A 109 12.51 10.52 -3.88
CA ASP A 109 12.64 9.24 -3.20
C ASP A 109 12.54 9.33 -1.66
N ALA A 110 11.82 10.33 -1.13
CA ALA A 110 11.60 10.38 0.31
C ALA A 110 10.25 9.73 0.66
N ALA A 111 10.29 8.56 1.29
CA ALA A 111 9.17 8.05 2.06
C ALA A 111 8.78 9.16 3.07
N MET A 112 7.62 9.79 2.89
CA MET A 112 7.18 10.90 3.73
C MET A 112 6.82 10.40 5.12
N VAL A 113 7.75 10.57 6.06
CA VAL A 113 7.49 10.49 7.48
C VAL A 113 6.84 11.81 7.91
N GLY A 114 5.52 11.74 8.17
CA GLY A 114 4.75 12.57 9.07
C GLY A 114 4.99 14.08 9.13
N HIS A 115 4.41 14.85 8.17
CA HIS A 115 3.95 16.21 8.47
C HIS A 115 2.42 16.27 8.37
N PRO A 116 1.70 16.99 9.25
CA PRO A 116 0.29 17.24 9.09
C PRO A 116 0.13 18.17 7.87
N SER A 117 -0.15 17.59 6.71
CA SER A 117 -0.60 18.35 5.53
C SER A 117 -1.95 18.99 5.90
N ILE A 118 -2.12 20.28 5.65
CA ILE A 118 -3.42 20.93 5.65
C ILE A 118 -4.22 20.22 4.55
N GLU A 119 -5.12 19.33 4.95
CA GLU A 119 -6.01 18.64 4.03
C GLU A 119 -6.96 19.71 3.46
N VAL A 120 -6.83 19.99 2.17
CA VAL A 120 -7.76 20.88 1.47
C VAL A 120 -9.11 20.19 1.45
N GLY A 121 -10.13 20.81 2.00
CA GLY A 121 -11.47 20.26 2.09
C GLY A 121 -12.07 20.04 0.70
N ILE A 122 -12.24 18.77 0.28
CA ILE A 122 -12.88 18.43 -1.00
C ILE A 122 -14.32 18.95 -1.04
N LEU A 123 -14.97 18.93 0.10
CA LEU A 123 -16.36 19.32 0.25
C LEU A 123 -16.52 20.76 0.74
N GLU A 124 -15.47 21.57 0.67
CA GLU A 124 -15.51 22.97 1.09
C GLU A 124 -16.53 23.80 0.30
N SER A 125 -16.67 23.54 -0.99
CA SER A 125 -17.69 24.18 -1.83
C SER A 125 -19.11 23.91 -1.35
N LEU A 126 -19.37 22.75 -0.73
CA LEU A 126 -20.69 22.40 -0.17
C LEU A 126 -20.95 23.01 1.21
N ARG A 127 -19.91 23.56 1.87
CA ARG A 127 -20.04 24.19 3.17
C ARG A 127 -20.39 25.66 3.12
N GLN A 128 -20.28 26.26 1.93
CA GLN A 128 -20.66 27.68 1.75
C GLN A 128 -22.12 27.92 2.11
N PRO A 129 -22.48 29.11 2.63
CA PRO A 129 -23.84 29.38 3.15
C PRO A 129 -24.96 29.13 2.15
N ASP A 130 -24.75 29.47 0.89
CA ASP A 130 -25.75 29.36 -0.19
C ASP A 130 -25.53 28.14 -1.08
N ALA A 131 -24.67 27.21 -0.66
CA ALA A 131 -24.36 26.06 -1.46
C ALA A 131 -25.54 25.07 -1.54
N ARG A 132 -25.81 24.61 -2.75
CA ARG A 132 -26.71 23.49 -2.96
C ARG A 132 -26.11 22.23 -2.33
N ARG A 133 -26.86 21.56 -1.46
CA ARG A 133 -26.44 20.38 -0.70
C ARG A 133 -27.33 19.20 -1.02
N ASP A 134 -26.93 18.45 -2.04
CA ASP A 134 -27.59 17.22 -2.46
C ASP A 134 -26.58 16.25 -3.10
N SER A 135 -27.03 15.07 -3.47
CA SER A 135 -26.19 14.04 -4.09
C SER A 135 -25.58 14.47 -5.43
N ALA A 136 -26.23 15.38 -6.16
CA ALA A 136 -25.69 15.89 -7.42
C ALA A 136 -24.54 16.85 -7.17
N ALA A 137 -24.65 17.74 -6.18
CA ALA A 137 -23.60 18.66 -5.77
C ALA A 137 -22.41 17.90 -5.18
N LEU A 138 -22.64 16.87 -4.37
CA LEU A 138 -21.58 15.98 -3.86
C LEU A 138 -20.83 15.32 -5.01
N ARG A 139 -21.54 14.74 -5.96
CA ARG A 139 -20.92 14.10 -7.14
C ARG A 139 -20.11 15.11 -7.95
N GLN A 140 -20.58 16.34 -8.07
CA GLN A 140 -19.83 17.38 -8.77
C GLN A 140 -18.54 17.76 -8.04
N ALA A 141 -18.59 17.98 -6.74
CA ALA A 141 -17.40 18.28 -5.93
C ALA A 141 -16.36 17.16 -6.02
N LEU A 142 -16.78 15.90 -5.95
CA LEU A 142 -15.88 14.76 -6.11
C LEU A 142 -15.26 14.66 -7.50
N ARG A 143 -15.97 15.08 -8.57
CA ARG A 143 -15.45 15.08 -9.95
C ARG A 143 -14.33 16.09 -10.19
N GLU A 144 -14.19 17.09 -9.34
CA GLU A 144 -13.11 18.06 -9.45
C GLU A 144 -11.75 17.45 -9.11
N VAL A 145 -11.73 16.38 -8.31
CA VAL A 145 -10.51 15.74 -7.82
C VAL A 145 -10.38 14.27 -8.20
N LEU A 146 -11.45 13.62 -8.64
CA LEU A 146 -11.49 12.18 -8.93
C LEU A 146 -12.04 11.89 -10.34
N PRO A 147 -11.64 10.77 -10.95
CA PRO A 147 -12.24 10.28 -12.18
C PRO A 147 -13.75 10.13 -12.06
N GLN A 148 -14.48 10.47 -13.12
CA GLN A 148 -15.95 10.56 -13.14
C GLN A 148 -16.65 9.31 -12.60
N ARG A 149 -16.21 8.11 -12.98
CA ARG A 149 -16.80 6.85 -12.53
C ARG A 149 -16.59 6.63 -11.04
N LEU A 150 -15.39 6.93 -10.52
CA LEU A 150 -15.05 6.82 -9.11
C LEU A 150 -15.83 7.83 -8.27
N ALA A 151 -15.90 9.09 -8.72
CA ALA A 151 -16.68 10.14 -8.08
C ALA A 151 -18.16 9.78 -7.97
N GLY A 152 -18.73 9.20 -9.06
CA GLY A 152 -20.11 8.70 -9.06
C GLY A 152 -20.34 7.62 -8.01
N HIS A 153 -19.47 6.61 -7.98
CA HIS A 153 -19.57 5.50 -7.04
C HIS A 153 -19.43 5.97 -5.58
N LEU A 154 -18.43 6.79 -5.29
CA LEU A 154 -18.25 7.36 -3.96
C LEU A 154 -19.40 8.25 -3.52
N ALA A 155 -20.03 8.98 -4.44
CA ALA A 155 -21.23 9.78 -4.15
C ALA A 155 -22.43 8.91 -3.80
N GLU A 156 -22.51 7.69 -4.30
CA GLU A 156 -23.58 6.72 -4.01
C GLU A 156 -23.37 6.02 -2.68
N ILE A 157 -22.23 5.33 -2.53
CA ILE A 157 -21.96 4.52 -1.34
C ILE A 157 -21.40 5.33 -0.16
N GLY A 158 -20.83 6.49 -0.45
CA GLY A 158 -20.19 7.42 0.48
C GLY A 158 -21.06 8.59 0.90
N ALA A 159 -22.31 8.69 0.45
CA ALA A 159 -23.18 9.81 0.75
C ALA A 159 -23.30 10.10 2.25
N PRO A 160 -23.33 11.40 2.66
CA PRO A 160 -23.52 11.76 4.07
C PRO A 160 -24.95 11.41 4.51
N GLN A 161 -25.08 11.06 5.80
CA GLN A 161 -26.41 10.90 6.42
C GLN A 161 -27.00 12.25 6.76
N GLY A 162 -27.50 12.97 5.74
CA GLY A 162 -27.97 14.34 5.82
C GLY A 162 -26.95 15.34 5.30
N TRP A 163 -27.34 16.63 5.26
CA TRP A 163 -26.58 17.69 4.60
C TRP A 163 -26.12 18.81 5.57
N SER A 164 -26.05 18.51 6.86
CA SER A 164 -25.45 19.43 7.83
C SER A 164 -23.94 19.53 7.65
N ASN A 165 -23.32 20.61 8.15
CA ASN A 165 -21.87 20.74 8.12
C ASN A 165 -21.16 19.57 8.81
N ALA A 166 -21.70 19.09 9.93
CA ALA A 166 -21.16 17.92 10.64
C ALA A 166 -21.24 16.63 9.80
N ALA A 167 -22.33 16.42 9.03
CA ALA A 167 -22.48 15.29 8.15
C ALA A 167 -21.51 15.35 6.96
N LEU A 168 -21.30 16.53 6.37
CA LEU A 168 -20.32 16.77 5.32
C LEU A 168 -18.89 16.52 5.82
N GLU A 169 -18.58 16.98 7.04
CA GLU A 169 -17.28 16.74 7.65
C GLU A 169 -17.02 15.25 7.93
N ALA A 170 -18.04 14.52 8.39
CA ALA A 170 -17.93 13.07 8.58
C ALA A 170 -17.73 12.33 7.25
N CYS A 171 -18.42 12.77 6.18
CA CYS A 171 -18.24 12.27 4.84
C CYS A 171 -16.80 12.50 4.36
N GLU A 172 -16.26 13.70 4.54
CA GLU A 172 -14.92 14.07 4.14
C GLU A 172 -13.86 13.27 4.89
N ARG A 173 -13.98 13.14 6.21
CA ARG A 173 -13.08 12.27 7.00
C ARG A 173 -13.07 10.84 6.48
N ARG A 174 -14.22 10.31 6.04
CA ARG A 174 -14.30 8.97 5.44
C ARG A 174 -13.59 8.89 4.10
N LEU A 175 -13.65 9.92 3.25
CA LEU A 175 -12.93 9.98 1.97
C LEU A 175 -11.41 10.03 2.17
N HIS A 176 -10.94 10.67 3.25
CA HIS A 176 -9.53 10.69 3.63
C HIS A 176 -9.06 9.40 4.33
N ARG A 177 -9.98 8.55 4.78
CA ARG A 177 -9.69 7.29 5.46
C ARG A 177 -10.70 6.22 5.06
N TRP A 178 -10.71 5.87 3.78
CA TRP A 178 -11.55 4.78 3.30
C TRP A 178 -10.89 3.44 3.59
N GLU A 179 -11.58 2.56 4.30
CA GLU A 179 -11.07 1.25 4.67
C GLU A 179 -11.62 0.19 3.71
N PHE A 180 -10.72 -0.58 3.11
CA PHE A 180 -11.01 -1.81 2.39
C PHE A 180 -10.57 -3.00 3.22
N HIS A 181 -11.31 -4.10 3.14
CA HIS A 181 -11.01 -5.35 3.81
C HIS A 181 -10.76 -6.45 2.78
N PRO A 182 -9.59 -6.45 2.12
CA PRO A 182 -9.29 -7.45 1.12
C PRO A 182 -9.39 -8.86 1.69
N VAL A 183 -9.97 -9.77 0.91
CA VAL A 183 -10.08 -11.18 1.29
C VAL A 183 -8.80 -11.98 1.05
N GLY A 184 -7.84 -11.40 0.33
CA GLY A 184 -6.55 -12.02 0.03
C GLY A 184 -5.77 -11.20 -1.00
N THR A 185 -4.68 -11.80 -1.47
CA THR A 185 -3.87 -11.29 -2.59
C THR A 185 -4.13 -12.13 -3.84
N GLU A 186 -3.68 -11.67 -5.01
CA GLU A 186 -3.69 -12.50 -6.23
C GLU A 186 -2.59 -13.57 -6.24
N GLY A 187 -1.85 -13.72 -5.13
CA GLY A 187 -0.86 -14.77 -4.94
C GLY A 187 0.47 -14.54 -5.66
N PHE A 188 1.37 -15.52 -5.55
CA PHE A 188 2.71 -15.47 -6.14
C PHE A 188 2.71 -15.33 -7.66
N GLU A 189 1.69 -15.80 -8.36
CA GLU A 189 1.59 -15.67 -9.82
C GLU A 189 1.46 -14.21 -10.29
N LYS A 190 1.04 -13.31 -9.40
CA LYS A 190 0.85 -11.88 -9.68
C LYS A 190 1.71 -10.97 -8.82
N ALA A 191 2.45 -11.54 -7.89
CA ALA A 191 3.42 -10.81 -7.09
C ALA A 191 4.62 -10.41 -7.95
N GLU A 192 5.11 -9.19 -7.77
CA GLU A 192 6.35 -8.78 -8.43
C GLU A 192 7.58 -9.32 -7.71
N VAL A 193 7.46 -9.58 -6.40
CA VAL A 193 8.54 -10.11 -5.56
C VAL A 193 8.00 -10.99 -4.43
N THR A 194 8.88 -11.82 -3.88
CA THR A 194 8.65 -12.59 -2.66
C THR A 194 9.22 -11.84 -1.46
N ALA A 195 8.41 -11.55 -0.46
CA ALA A 195 8.88 -11.14 0.86
C ALA A 195 9.13 -12.39 1.72
N GLY A 196 9.95 -12.26 2.77
CA GLY A 196 10.42 -13.41 3.55
C GLY A 196 11.69 -14.00 2.96
N GLY A 197 12.07 -15.18 3.41
CA GLY A 197 13.35 -15.84 3.05
C GLY A 197 14.30 -15.93 4.23
N VAL A 198 15.59 -16.10 3.97
CA VAL A 198 16.62 -16.23 5.01
C VAL A 198 16.73 -14.93 5.81
N ASP A 199 16.58 -15.05 7.15
CA ASP A 199 16.69 -13.91 8.06
C ASP A 199 18.08 -13.27 7.96
N THR A 200 18.08 -11.97 7.73
CA THR A 200 19.31 -11.16 7.62
C THR A 200 20.20 -11.24 8.85
N ALA A 201 19.63 -11.48 10.03
CA ALA A 201 20.40 -11.66 11.28
C ALA A 201 21.35 -12.89 11.21
N GLY A 202 21.00 -13.90 10.40
CA GLY A 202 21.82 -15.08 10.16
C GLY A 202 22.99 -14.87 9.19
N LEU A 203 23.07 -13.70 8.54
CA LEU A 203 24.06 -13.42 7.49
C LEU A 203 25.09 -12.36 7.92
N GLN A 204 26.26 -12.42 7.31
CA GLN A 204 27.27 -11.37 7.39
C GLN A 204 26.93 -10.28 6.35
N ALA A 205 26.58 -9.08 6.79
CA ALA A 205 26.10 -7.99 5.94
C ALA A 205 27.08 -7.57 4.82
N ARG A 206 28.38 -7.80 4.98
CA ARG A 206 29.40 -7.42 3.98
C ARG A 206 29.61 -8.47 2.89
N THR A 207 29.37 -9.75 3.20
CA THR A 207 29.71 -10.87 2.34
C THR A 207 28.49 -11.70 1.95
N MET A 208 27.35 -11.52 2.62
CA MET A 208 26.15 -12.36 2.48
C MET A 208 26.39 -13.84 2.87
N GLU A 209 27.50 -14.14 3.54
CA GLU A 209 27.82 -15.46 4.05
C GLU A 209 27.00 -15.79 5.30
N ALA A 210 26.55 -17.02 5.41
CA ALA A 210 25.85 -17.53 6.59
C ALA A 210 26.82 -17.59 7.79
N ARG A 211 26.44 -16.97 8.91
CA ARG A 211 27.28 -16.96 10.14
C ARG A 211 27.51 -18.34 10.72
N ALA A 212 26.53 -19.23 10.56
CA ALA A 212 26.56 -20.59 11.12
C ALA A 212 27.26 -21.60 10.21
N VAL A 213 27.44 -21.29 8.91
CA VAL A 213 27.98 -22.25 7.92
C VAL A 213 28.98 -21.53 7.02
N PRO A 214 30.28 -21.62 7.30
CA PRO A 214 31.29 -21.03 6.43
C PRO A 214 31.21 -21.56 4.99
N GLY A 215 31.38 -20.65 4.04
CA GLY A 215 31.29 -20.95 2.60
C GLY A 215 29.88 -21.06 2.03
N LEU A 216 28.83 -20.84 2.85
CA LEU A 216 27.44 -20.80 2.37
C LEU A 216 26.96 -19.34 2.28
N PHE A 217 26.52 -18.93 1.09
CA PHE A 217 26.07 -17.57 0.80
C PHE A 217 24.61 -17.54 0.37
N PHE A 218 23.88 -16.50 0.79
CA PHE A 218 22.52 -16.23 0.35
C PHE A 218 22.44 -14.83 -0.24
N ILE A 219 21.84 -14.70 -1.42
CA ILE A 219 21.78 -13.44 -2.17
C ILE A 219 20.39 -13.20 -2.76
N GLY A 220 20.15 -11.97 -3.17
CA GLY A 220 18.92 -11.59 -3.87
C GLY A 220 17.67 -11.86 -3.05
N GLU A 221 16.66 -12.36 -3.72
CA GLU A 221 15.31 -12.59 -3.17
C GLU A 221 15.23 -13.81 -2.23
N ALA A 222 16.28 -14.63 -2.16
CA ALA A 222 16.39 -15.69 -1.16
C ALA A 222 16.55 -15.15 0.28
N VAL A 223 16.95 -13.88 0.42
CA VAL A 223 17.14 -13.19 1.71
C VAL A 223 15.90 -12.35 2.03
N ASP A 224 15.49 -12.31 3.29
CA ASP A 224 14.37 -11.49 3.77
C ASP A 224 14.67 -9.98 3.66
N VAL A 225 14.71 -9.51 2.42
CA VAL A 225 14.84 -8.10 2.05
C VAL A 225 13.90 -7.80 0.91
N THR A 226 12.90 -6.94 1.19
CA THR A 226 11.89 -6.55 0.21
C THR A 226 11.99 -5.05 -0.04
N GLY A 227 12.31 -4.68 -1.28
CA GLY A 227 12.35 -3.29 -1.75
C GLY A 227 10.99 -2.81 -2.26
N GLN A 228 10.84 -1.50 -2.32
CA GLN A 228 9.70 -0.84 -2.96
C GLN A 228 9.78 -0.97 -4.49
N LEU A 229 8.71 -0.52 -5.19
CA LEU A 229 8.73 -0.36 -6.65
C LEU A 229 9.81 0.67 -7.06
N GLY A 230 10.38 0.48 -8.26
CA GLY A 230 11.40 1.38 -8.79
C GLY A 230 12.78 0.73 -8.99
N GLY A 231 12.84 -0.61 -9.04
CA GLY A 231 14.08 -1.35 -9.32
C GLY A 231 14.92 -1.69 -8.09
N PHE A 232 14.46 -1.35 -6.88
CA PHE A 232 15.23 -1.60 -5.64
C PHE A 232 15.48 -3.08 -5.38
N ASN A 233 14.55 -3.97 -5.75
CA ASN A 233 14.72 -5.42 -5.60
C ASN A 233 15.81 -5.96 -6.54
N PHE A 234 15.88 -5.46 -7.78
CA PHE A 234 16.98 -5.78 -8.69
C PHE A 234 18.30 -5.23 -8.18
N GLN A 235 18.32 -3.99 -7.68
CA GLN A 235 19.53 -3.41 -7.11
C GLN A 235 20.05 -4.19 -5.91
N TRP A 236 19.16 -4.66 -5.03
CA TRP A 236 19.50 -5.56 -3.95
C TRP A 236 20.09 -6.87 -4.46
N ALA A 237 19.48 -7.52 -5.44
CA ALA A 237 19.99 -8.76 -6.02
C ALA A 237 21.39 -8.60 -6.60
N TRP A 238 21.64 -7.53 -7.36
CA TRP A 238 22.98 -7.21 -7.89
C TRP A 238 24.00 -6.91 -6.77
N ALA A 239 23.64 -6.07 -5.81
CA ALA A 239 24.55 -5.67 -4.73
C ALA A 239 24.95 -6.86 -3.86
N SER A 240 23.97 -7.68 -3.45
CA SER A 240 24.23 -8.88 -2.64
C SER A 240 25.03 -9.93 -3.41
N GLY A 241 24.75 -10.12 -4.71
CA GLY A 241 25.53 -11.02 -5.58
C GLY A 241 26.97 -10.58 -5.74
N VAL A 242 27.23 -9.27 -5.93
CA VAL A 242 28.60 -8.73 -5.98
C VAL A 242 29.31 -8.89 -4.64
N ALA A 243 28.61 -8.66 -3.52
CA ALA A 243 29.16 -8.80 -2.18
C ALA A 243 29.64 -10.25 -1.91
N ALA A 244 28.80 -11.24 -2.27
CA ALA A 244 29.14 -12.65 -2.16
C ALA A 244 30.30 -13.04 -3.09
N GLY A 245 30.22 -12.69 -4.37
CA GLY A 245 31.24 -13.05 -5.37
C GLY A 245 32.63 -12.43 -5.13
N ARG A 246 32.74 -11.41 -4.26
CA ARG A 246 34.04 -10.87 -3.82
C ARG A 246 34.58 -11.55 -2.59
N ALA A 247 33.78 -12.35 -1.90
CA ALA A 247 34.11 -13.02 -0.66
C ALA A 247 34.39 -14.53 -0.80
N CYS A 248 33.97 -15.09 -1.98
CA CYS A 248 34.24 -16.50 -2.32
C CYS A 248 35.71 -16.77 -2.64
#